data_610ae58f283613fbe8eac7257b4fcd55
#
_entry.id   610ae58f283613fbe8eac7257b4fcd55
#
_cell.length_a   1.000
_cell.length_b   1.000
_cell.length_c   1.000
_cell.angle_alpha   90.00
_cell.angle_beta   90.00
_cell.angle_gamma   90.00
#
_symmetry.space_group_name_H-M   'P 1'
#
loop_
_entity.id
_entity.type
_entity.pdbx_description
1 polymer ?
#
loop_
_entity_poly.entity_id
_entity_poly.type
_entity_poly.pdbx_seq_one_letter_code
_entity_poly.pdbx_strand_id
1 'polypeptide(L)'
;MKKKFLTLILVLSMVVLASCSNQKWSELESKLKEVETDKKFAIENLNDANNKIKELNAKIQEQEQGYSSKVLVNDLTAEMTNEQLQKVLTNTIAYKLTADDQELAQETTVEVAEMPKTLNFIVQIPEDLKSSEKAKTILNLQAPKINVNGKAAQVEEQEEHDAIKYVVNLESAGKEAKIDLPQDINAKLQRPNQQLVIKAK
;
A
#
# COMPACT_ATOMS: atom_id res chain seq x y z
N MET A 1 -25.38 77.71 -50.35
CA MET A 1 -25.92 76.40 -49.98
C MET A 1 -24.91 75.26 -50.27
N LYS A 2 -24.18 75.24 -51.39
CA LYS A 2 -23.25 74.13 -51.78
C LYS A 2 -22.13 73.83 -50.78
N LYS A 3 -21.54 74.87 -50.12
CA LYS A 3 -20.40 74.67 -49.15
C LYS A 3 -20.86 73.99 -47.84
N LYS A 4 -22.06 74.24 -47.37
CA LYS A 4 -22.59 73.63 -46.15
C LYS A 4 -22.96 72.15 -46.36
N PHE A 5 -23.36 71.80 -47.59
CA PHE A 5 -23.69 70.41 -47.95
C PHE A 5 -22.42 69.52 -48.06
N LEU A 6 -21.33 70.11 -48.59
CA LEU A 6 -20.05 69.41 -48.72
C LEU A 6 -19.40 69.14 -47.35
N THR A 7 -19.51 70.08 -46.41
CA THR A 7 -19.03 69.89 -45.02
C THR A 7 -19.86 68.82 -44.27
N LEU A 8 -21.13 68.75 -44.50
CA LEU A 8 -21.98 67.74 -43.90
C LEU A 8 -21.64 66.34 -44.36
N ILE A 9 -21.37 66.15 -45.67
CA ILE A 9 -20.98 64.86 -46.25
C ILE A 9 -19.61 64.41 -45.71
N LEU A 10 -18.66 65.35 -45.58
CA LEU A 10 -17.33 65.06 -45.06
C LEU A 10 -17.33 64.63 -43.60
N VAL A 11 -18.16 65.27 -42.75
CA VAL A 11 -18.35 64.86 -41.36
C VAL A 11 -19.05 63.51 -41.23
N LEU A 12 -20.08 63.26 -42.08
CA LEU A 12 -20.74 61.97 -42.07
C LEU A 12 -19.81 60.83 -42.51
N SER A 13 -18.96 61.04 -43.50
CA SER A 13 -17.96 60.04 -43.93
C SER A 13 -16.91 59.76 -42.84
N MET A 14 -16.46 60.77 -42.10
CA MET A 14 -15.55 60.53 -40.95
C MET A 14 -16.18 59.74 -39.80
N VAL A 15 -17.44 59.96 -39.50
CA VAL A 15 -18.19 59.21 -38.45
C VAL A 15 -18.38 57.75 -38.87
N VAL A 16 -18.66 57.47 -40.13
CA VAL A 16 -18.82 56.11 -40.61
C VAL A 16 -17.49 55.37 -40.63
N LEU A 17 -16.41 56.00 -41.00
CA LEU A 17 -15.06 55.43 -40.96
C LEU A 17 -14.59 55.15 -39.49
N ALA A 18 -14.89 56.04 -38.57
CA ALA A 18 -14.56 55.86 -37.17
C ALA A 18 -15.35 54.75 -36.51
N SER A 19 -16.62 54.58 -36.84
CA SER A 19 -17.46 53.46 -36.32
C SER A 19 -17.03 52.12 -36.86
N CYS A 20 -16.69 51.98 -38.15
CA CYS A 20 -16.18 50.73 -38.71
C CYS A 20 -14.78 50.36 -38.16
N SER A 21 -13.93 51.32 -37.82
CA SER A 21 -12.64 51.05 -37.20
C SER A 21 -12.82 50.57 -35.75
N ASN A 22 -13.69 51.20 -34.96
CA ASN A 22 -13.96 50.77 -33.57
C ASN A 22 -14.55 49.37 -33.49
N GLN A 23 -15.38 48.98 -34.42
CA GLN A 23 -16.00 47.64 -34.43
C GLN A 23 -14.94 46.55 -34.76
N LYS A 24 -14.02 46.82 -35.66
CA LYS A 24 -12.89 45.91 -35.95
C LYS A 24 -11.92 45.81 -34.80
N TRP A 25 -11.64 46.88 -34.09
CA TRP A 25 -10.78 46.88 -32.94
C TRP A 25 -11.40 46.07 -31.75
N SER A 26 -12.68 46.24 -31.48
CA SER A 26 -13.35 45.46 -30.43
C SER A 26 -13.42 43.96 -30.76
N GLU A 27 -13.57 43.60 -32.03
CA GLU A 27 -13.56 42.19 -32.48
C GLU A 27 -12.17 41.59 -32.35
N LEU A 28 -11.09 42.34 -32.69
CA LEU A 28 -9.71 41.93 -32.52
C LEU A 28 -9.33 41.76 -31.03
N GLU A 29 -9.80 42.66 -30.18
CA GLU A 29 -9.56 42.62 -28.74
C GLU A 29 -10.28 41.40 -28.09
N SER A 30 -11.49 41.08 -28.55
CA SER A 30 -12.22 39.88 -28.15
C SER A 30 -11.49 38.60 -28.57
N LYS A 31 -11.02 38.52 -29.79
CA LYS A 31 -10.25 37.37 -30.29
C LYS A 31 -8.90 37.21 -29.59
N LEU A 32 -8.23 38.31 -29.27
CA LEU A 32 -6.98 38.29 -28.51
C LEU A 32 -7.22 37.68 -27.12
N LYS A 33 -8.27 38.11 -26.44
CA LYS A 33 -8.63 37.62 -25.10
C LYS A 33 -9.01 36.14 -25.11
N GLU A 34 -9.69 35.69 -26.16
CA GLU A 34 -10.02 34.27 -26.36
C GLU A 34 -8.74 33.45 -26.54
N VAL A 35 -7.82 33.87 -27.42
CA VAL A 35 -6.53 33.20 -27.66
C VAL A 35 -5.66 33.19 -26.39
N GLU A 36 -5.65 34.25 -25.60
CA GLU A 36 -4.93 34.30 -24.32
C GLU A 36 -5.51 33.31 -23.32
N THR A 37 -6.84 33.17 -23.28
CA THR A 37 -7.53 32.19 -22.41
C THR A 37 -7.21 30.76 -22.84
N ASP A 38 -7.29 30.46 -24.13
CA ASP A 38 -6.96 29.15 -24.70
C ASP A 38 -5.49 28.78 -24.45
N LYS A 39 -4.57 29.76 -24.61
CA LYS A 39 -3.16 29.57 -24.30
C LYS A 39 -2.95 29.23 -22.81
N LYS A 40 -3.63 29.91 -21.90
CA LYS A 40 -3.55 29.64 -20.47
C LYS A 40 -4.04 28.22 -20.15
N PHE A 41 -5.18 27.84 -20.69
CA PHE A 41 -5.74 26.49 -20.52
C PHE A 41 -4.82 25.41 -21.10
N ALA A 42 -4.23 25.64 -22.27
CA ALA A 42 -3.25 24.71 -22.85
C ALA A 42 -2.00 24.54 -21.99
N ILE A 43 -1.49 25.63 -21.38
CA ILE A 43 -0.34 25.58 -20.46
C ILE A 43 -0.71 24.81 -19.17
N GLU A 44 -1.88 25.01 -18.60
CA GLU A 44 -2.35 24.26 -17.42
C GLU A 44 -2.43 22.76 -17.75
N ASN A 45 -3.07 22.38 -18.83
CA ASN A 45 -3.15 20.99 -19.29
C ASN A 45 -1.77 20.36 -19.54
N LEU A 46 -0.82 21.11 -20.09
CA LEU A 46 0.54 20.64 -20.32
C LEU A 46 1.27 20.39 -18.99
N ASN A 47 1.10 21.25 -18.02
CA ASN A 47 1.67 21.08 -16.68
C ASN A 47 1.10 19.85 -15.97
N ASP A 48 -0.21 19.64 -16.04
CA ASP A 48 -0.88 18.47 -15.46
C ASP A 48 -0.40 17.17 -16.14
N ALA A 49 -0.29 17.16 -17.46
CA ALA A 49 0.25 16.03 -18.21
C ALA A 49 1.71 15.72 -17.80
N ASN A 50 2.55 16.74 -17.65
CA ASN A 50 3.94 16.58 -17.22
C ASN A 50 4.05 16.03 -15.79
N ASN A 51 3.18 16.49 -14.87
CA ASN A 51 3.14 15.97 -13.50
C ASN A 51 2.74 14.49 -13.49
N LYS A 52 1.76 14.12 -14.30
CA LYS A 52 1.32 12.73 -14.44
C LYS A 52 2.40 11.82 -15.05
N ILE A 53 3.16 12.31 -16.00
CA ILE A 53 4.31 11.59 -16.57
C ILE A 53 5.40 11.36 -15.50
N LYS A 54 5.71 12.36 -14.66
CA LYS A 54 6.67 12.19 -13.55
C LYS A 54 6.19 11.13 -12.54
N GLU A 55 4.91 11.16 -12.18
CA GLU A 55 4.33 10.18 -11.27
C GLU A 55 4.39 8.75 -11.84
N LEU A 56 4.03 8.59 -13.12
CA LEU A 56 4.09 7.30 -13.79
C LEU A 56 5.52 6.77 -13.90
N ASN A 57 6.48 7.62 -14.22
CA ASN A 57 7.89 7.22 -14.29
C ASN A 57 8.43 6.79 -12.92
N ALA A 58 8.03 7.46 -11.83
CA ALA A 58 8.40 7.03 -10.48
C ALA A 58 7.82 5.65 -10.14
N LYS A 59 6.56 5.41 -10.48
CA LYS A 59 5.92 4.08 -10.31
C LYS A 59 6.59 2.98 -11.14
N ILE A 60 6.97 3.29 -12.38
CA ILE A 60 7.69 2.33 -13.24
C ILE A 60 9.04 1.97 -12.61
N GLN A 61 9.82 2.96 -12.14
CA GLN A 61 11.10 2.71 -11.48
C GLN A 61 10.96 1.85 -10.22
N GLU A 62 9.94 2.13 -9.41
CA GLU A 62 9.64 1.33 -8.21
C GLU A 62 9.28 -0.12 -8.57
N GLN A 63 8.45 -0.32 -9.59
CA GLN A 63 8.09 -1.66 -10.08
C GLN A 63 9.29 -2.41 -10.68
N GLU A 64 10.13 -1.75 -11.47
CA GLU A 64 11.33 -2.35 -12.06
C GLU A 64 12.34 -2.77 -10.99
N GLN A 65 12.55 -1.95 -9.96
CA GLN A 65 13.42 -2.29 -8.82
C GLN A 65 12.87 -3.50 -8.05
N GLY A 66 11.58 -3.53 -7.74
CA GLY A 66 10.94 -4.64 -7.06
C GLY A 66 11.00 -5.95 -7.87
N TYR A 67 10.77 -5.87 -9.17
CA TYR A 67 10.86 -7.04 -10.05
C TYR A 67 12.30 -7.58 -10.14
N SER A 68 13.28 -6.69 -10.28
CA SER A 68 14.70 -7.06 -10.34
C SER A 68 15.17 -7.71 -9.03
N SER A 69 14.72 -7.19 -7.87
CA SER A 69 15.04 -7.77 -6.56
C SER A 69 14.46 -9.19 -6.41
N LYS A 70 13.19 -9.39 -6.74
CA LYS A 70 12.52 -10.70 -6.66
C LYS A 70 13.19 -11.75 -7.56
N VAL A 71 13.57 -11.39 -8.79
CA VAL A 71 14.27 -12.30 -9.70
C VAL A 71 15.64 -12.67 -9.14
N LEU A 72 16.41 -11.70 -8.67
CA LEU A 72 17.72 -11.93 -8.09
C LEU A 72 17.66 -12.84 -6.86
N VAL A 73 16.69 -12.61 -5.96
CA VAL A 73 16.53 -13.46 -4.76
C VAL A 73 16.12 -14.89 -5.14
N ASN A 74 15.25 -15.06 -6.13
CA ASN A 74 14.91 -16.38 -6.63
C ASN A 74 16.12 -17.13 -7.18
N ASP A 75 16.94 -16.48 -8.01
CA ASP A 75 18.14 -17.08 -8.60
C ASP A 75 19.16 -17.46 -7.51
N LEU A 76 19.43 -16.52 -6.58
CA LEU A 76 20.35 -16.78 -5.47
C LEU A 76 19.87 -17.92 -4.56
N THR A 77 18.58 -17.96 -4.22
CA THR A 77 18.03 -19.02 -3.38
C THR A 77 18.02 -20.37 -4.09
N ALA A 78 17.83 -20.38 -5.41
CA ALA A 78 17.90 -21.63 -6.22
C ALA A 78 19.29 -22.26 -6.20
N GLU A 79 20.36 -21.46 -6.22
CA GLU A 79 21.75 -21.92 -6.19
C GLU A 79 22.22 -22.37 -4.78
N MET A 80 21.62 -21.86 -3.71
CA MET A 80 21.96 -22.26 -2.35
C MET A 80 21.64 -23.75 -2.09
N THR A 81 22.43 -24.42 -1.25
CA THR A 81 22.01 -25.72 -0.68
C THR A 81 20.86 -25.50 0.32
N ASN A 82 20.10 -26.55 0.62
CA ASN A 82 19.02 -26.45 1.62
C ASN A 82 19.53 -26.01 2.98
N GLU A 83 20.72 -26.46 3.39
CA GLU A 83 21.36 -26.08 4.66
C GLU A 83 21.77 -24.61 4.68
N GLN A 84 22.32 -24.09 3.59
CA GLN A 84 22.66 -22.67 3.46
C GLN A 84 21.42 -21.80 3.53
N LEU A 85 20.39 -22.16 2.75
CA LEU A 85 19.14 -21.41 2.73
C LEU A 85 18.44 -21.46 4.09
N GLN A 86 18.45 -22.62 4.77
CA GLN A 86 17.89 -22.74 6.11
C GLN A 86 18.58 -21.82 7.12
N LYS A 87 19.91 -21.66 7.05
CA LYS A 87 20.64 -20.70 7.88
C LYS A 87 20.22 -19.26 7.62
N VAL A 88 20.07 -18.88 6.34
CA VAL A 88 19.59 -17.54 5.97
C VAL A 88 18.19 -17.32 6.53
N LEU A 89 17.28 -18.26 6.31
CA LEU A 89 15.90 -18.17 6.78
C LEU A 89 15.83 -18.05 8.33
N THR A 90 16.61 -18.85 9.05
CA THR A 90 16.65 -18.81 10.51
C THR A 90 17.11 -17.47 11.07
N ASN A 91 18.00 -16.77 10.35
CA ASN A 91 18.52 -15.47 10.77
C ASN A 91 17.65 -14.29 10.30
N THR A 92 16.80 -14.50 9.30
CA THR A 92 16.05 -13.42 8.65
C THR A 92 14.58 -13.41 9.09
N ILE A 93 14.03 -14.58 9.45
CA ILE A 93 12.63 -14.73 9.82
C ILE A 93 12.47 -14.49 11.31
N ALA A 94 11.52 -13.62 11.67
CA ALA A 94 11.10 -13.44 13.05
C ALA A 94 9.70 -14.03 13.27
N TYR A 95 9.48 -14.54 14.46
CA TYR A 95 8.20 -15.12 14.87
C TYR A 95 7.65 -14.31 16.04
N LYS A 96 6.36 -13.99 15.99
CA LYS A 96 5.67 -13.26 17.06
C LYS A 96 4.35 -13.93 17.39
N LEU A 97 3.92 -13.79 18.63
CA LEU A 97 2.61 -14.17 19.10
C LEU A 97 1.94 -12.92 19.67
N THR A 98 0.77 -12.57 19.16
CA THR A 98 0.01 -11.42 19.64
C THR A 98 -1.40 -11.82 20.04
N ALA A 99 -1.94 -11.15 21.05
CA ALA A 99 -3.37 -11.21 21.37
C ALA A 99 -4.00 -9.89 20.92
N ASP A 100 -4.93 -9.96 19.99
CA ASP A 100 -5.30 -8.83 19.13
C ASP A 100 -4.03 -8.22 18.53
N ASP A 101 -3.66 -6.98 18.84
CA ASP A 101 -2.45 -6.34 18.33
C ASP A 101 -1.34 -6.20 19.38
N GLN A 102 -1.52 -6.82 20.57
CA GLN A 102 -0.54 -6.76 21.66
C GLN A 102 0.36 -7.99 21.66
N GLU A 103 1.67 -7.79 21.57
CA GLU A 103 2.66 -8.86 21.64
C GLU A 103 2.62 -9.52 23.02
N LEU A 104 2.49 -10.84 23.01
CA LEU A 104 2.50 -11.63 24.24
C LEU A 104 3.92 -11.94 24.66
N ALA A 105 4.23 -11.61 25.91
CA ALA A 105 5.50 -12.00 26.53
C ALA A 105 5.69 -13.53 26.55
N GLN A 106 6.91 -14.00 26.82
CA GLN A 106 7.25 -15.43 26.88
C GLN A 106 6.62 -16.15 28.10
N GLU A 107 5.78 -15.47 28.85
CA GLU A 107 5.11 -16.00 30.03
C GLU A 107 4.11 -17.09 29.69
N THR A 108 3.94 -18.06 30.58
CA THR A 108 2.95 -19.14 30.40
C THR A 108 1.55 -18.70 30.76
N THR A 109 1.40 -17.67 31.60
CA THR A 109 0.09 -17.10 31.98
C THR A 109 0.13 -15.60 31.78
N VAL A 110 -0.83 -15.08 31.01
CA VAL A 110 -1.01 -13.67 30.73
C VAL A 110 -2.36 -13.21 31.29
N GLU A 111 -2.31 -12.20 32.17
CA GLU A 111 -3.54 -11.57 32.68
C GLU A 111 -3.86 -10.32 31.86
N VAL A 112 -5.08 -10.23 31.37
CA VAL A 112 -5.58 -9.11 30.55
C VAL A 112 -6.80 -8.47 31.20
N ALA A 113 -7.12 -7.23 30.86
CA ALA A 113 -8.31 -6.54 31.37
C ALA A 113 -9.58 -7.16 30.78
N GLU A 114 -9.54 -7.44 29.47
CA GLU A 114 -10.63 -8.08 28.73
C GLU A 114 -10.04 -9.21 27.87
N MET A 115 -10.84 -10.28 27.65
CA MET A 115 -10.40 -11.39 26.80
C MET A 115 -10.18 -10.88 25.37
N PRO A 116 -9.01 -11.12 24.78
CA PRO A 116 -8.75 -10.77 23.40
C PRO A 116 -9.68 -11.56 22.45
N LYS A 117 -10.02 -10.96 21.33
CA LYS A 117 -10.85 -11.60 20.30
C LYS A 117 -10.05 -12.58 19.47
N THR A 118 -8.79 -12.30 19.25
CA THR A 118 -7.91 -13.10 18.41
C THR A 118 -6.56 -13.38 19.07
N LEU A 119 -6.02 -14.56 18.76
CA LEU A 119 -4.61 -14.90 18.96
C LEU A 119 -3.98 -15.02 17.58
N ASN A 120 -2.90 -14.28 17.36
CA ASN A 120 -2.23 -14.28 16.08
C ASN A 120 -0.80 -14.81 16.22
N PHE A 121 -0.46 -15.84 15.45
CA PHE A 121 0.89 -16.27 15.24
C PHE A 121 1.39 -15.63 13.94
N ILE A 122 2.42 -14.80 14.02
CA ILE A 122 2.93 -13.98 12.92
C ILE A 122 4.32 -14.47 12.56
N VAL A 123 4.50 -14.79 11.28
CA VAL A 123 5.80 -15.10 10.67
C VAL A 123 6.22 -13.91 9.85
N GLN A 124 7.17 -13.13 10.36
CA GLN A 124 7.74 -12.00 9.61
C GLN A 124 8.79 -12.53 8.64
N ILE A 125 8.54 -12.36 7.36
CA ILE A 125 9.39 -12.83 6.27
C ILE A 125 9.48 -11.75 5.20
N PRO A 126 10.70 -11.33 4.78
CA PRO A 126 10.86 -10.38 3.69
C PRO A 126 10.12 -10.80 2.43
N GLU A 127 9.47 -9.85 1.76
CA GLU A 127 8.66 -10.08 0.56
C GLU A 127 9.43 -10.84 -0.54
N ASP A 128 10.70 -10.50 -0.72
CA ASP A 128 11.56 -11.15 -1.71
C ASP A 128 11.78 -12.65 -1.39
N LEU A 129 11.93 -13.02 -0.11
CA LEU A 129 12.04 -14.41 0.32
C LEU A 129 10.70 -15.15 0.23
N LYS A 130 9.57 -14.50 0.45
CA LYS A 130 8.24 -15.07 0.23
C LYS A 130 8.02 -15.48 -1.23
N SER A 131 8.61 -14.77 -2.17
CA SER A 131 8.51 -15.11 -3.60
C SER A 131 9.35 -16.31 -4.02
N SER A 132 10.31 -16.76 -3.18
CA SER A 132 11.16 -17.92 -3.48
C SER A 132 10.45 -19.24 -3.20
N GLU A 133 10.19 -20.04 -4.24
CA GLU A 133 9.56 -21.37 -4.12
C GLU A 133 10.37 -22.33 -3.24
N LYS A 134 11.71 -22.24 -3.30
CA LYS A 134 12.60 -23.05 -2.47
C LYS A 134 12.53 -22.64 -1.01
N ALA A 135 12.45 -21.33 -0.72
CA ALA A 135 12.27 -20.83 0.64
C ALA A 135 10.93 -21.29 1.23
N LYS A 136 9.83 -21.18 0.47
CA LYS A 136 8.50 -21.69 0.87
C LYS A 136 8.54 -23.17 1.24
N THR A 137 9.21 -23.97 0.42
CA THR A 137 9.34 -25.43 0.65
C THR A 137 10.10 -25.74 1.94
N ILE A 138 11.22 -25.04 2.19
CA ILE A 138 12.05 -25.25 3.40
C ILE A 138 11.31 -24.75 4.66
N LEU A 139 10.64 -23.64 4.58
CA LEU A 139 9.91 -23.06 5.70
C LEU A 139 8.69 -23.88 6.09
N ASN A 140 8.15 -24.67 5.17
CA ASN A 140 6.93 -25.46 5.36
C ASN A 140 5.87 -24.64 6.10
N LEU A 141 5.53 -23.45 5.57
CA LEU A 141 4.59 -22.51 6.13
C LEU A 141 3.16 -23.08 6.02
N GLN A 142 2.85 -24.03 6.88
CA GLN A 142 1.50 -24.56 7.03
C GLN A 142 0.84 -23.94 8.25
N ALA A 143 -0.48 -23.77 8.17
CA ALA A 143 -1.25 -23.30 9.31
C ALA A 143 -1.01 -24.21 10.52
N PRO A 144 -0.60 -23.65 11.68
CA PRO A 144 -0.30 -24.43 12.85
C PRO A 144 -1.56 -25.08 13.43
N LYS A 145 -1.43 -26.30 13.95
CA LYS A 145 -2.52 -26.98 14.66
C LYS A 145 -2.57 -26.48 16.10
N ILE A 146 -3.46 -25.55 16.37
CA ILE A 146 -3.63 -24.93 17.70
C ILE A 146 -4.90 -25.49 18.35
N ASN A 147 -4.82 -25.86 19.64
CA ASN A 147 -5.98 -26.20 20.44
C ASN A 147 -6.29 -25.06 21.42
N VAL A 148 -7.56 -24.75 21.57
CA VAL A 148 -8.07 -23.81 22.58
C VAL A 148 -9.05 -24.55 23.48
N ASN A 149 -8.80 -24.55 24.79
CA ASN A 149 -9.60 -25.27 25.80
C ASN A 149 -9.79 -26.76 25.43
N GLY A 150 -8.72 -27.39 24.92
CA GLY A 150 -8.72 -28.81 24.53
C GLY A 150 -9.46 -29.15 23.23
N LYS A 151 -9.91 -28.15 22.47
CA LYS A 151 -10.56 -28.32 21.16
C LYS A 151 -9.68 -27.73 20.05
N ALA A 152 -9.62 -28.43 18.91
CA ALA A 152 -8.96 -27.90 17.73
C ALA A 152 -9.60 -26.58 17.30
N ALA A 153 -8.78 -25.53 17.22
CA ALA A 153 -9.22 -24.23 16.75
C ALA A 153 -9.15 -24.15 15.22
N GLN A 154 -10.07 -23.39 14.65
CA GLN A 154 -9.96 -23.00 13.26
C GLN A 154 -8.89 -21.93 13.15
N VAL A 155 -7.91 -22.13 12.27
CA VAL A 155 -6.83 -21.20 11.99
C VAL A 155 -7.06 -20.60 10.61
N GLU A 156 -7.16 -19.28 10.55
CA GLU A 156 -7.27 -18.52 9.30
C GLU A 156 -5.91 -17.96 8.93
N GLU A 157 -5.50 -18.16 7.67
CA GLU A 157 -4.26 -17.62 7.13
C GLU A 157 -4.52 -16.30 6.42
N GLN A 158 -3.77 -15.27 6.78
CA GLN A 158 -3.80 -13.94 6.18
C GLN A 158 -2.39 -13.58 5.68
N GLU A 159 -2.26 -13.34 4.39
CA GLU A 159 -1.00 -12.88 3.79
C GLU A 159 -0.90 -11.35 3.86
N GLU A 160 0.16 -10.85 4.49
CA GLU A 160 0.53 -9.44 4.53
C GLU A 160 1.79 -9.21 3.69
N HIS A 161 2.15 -7.95 3.42
CA HIS A 161 3.29 -7.62 2.57
C HIS A 161 4.60 -8.28 3.03
N ASP A 162 4.92 -8.20 4.31
CA ASP A 162 6.16 -8.70 4.93
C ASP A 162 5.91 -9.76 6.00
N ALA A 163 4.73 -10.36 6.04
CA ALA A 163 4.36 -11.37 7.03
C ALA A 163 3.31 -12.36 6.52
N ILE A 164 3.24 -13.49 7.20
CA ILE A 164 2.10 -14.43 7.16
C ILE A 164 1.53 -14.47 8.57
N LYS A 165 0.25 -14.21 8.70
CA LYS A 165 -0.47 -14.16 9.96
C LYS A 165 -1.46 -15.31 10.05
N TYR A 166 -1.33 -16.12 11.08
CA TYR A 166 -2.27 -17.20 11.38
C TYR A 166 -3.16 -16.78 12.55
N VAL A 167 -4.42 -16.59 12.29
CA VAL A 167 -5.41 -16.02 13.21
C VAL A 167 -6.27 -17.11 13.83
N VAL A 168 -6.37 -17.13 15.14
CA VAL A 168 -7.26 -17.99 15.92
C VAL A 168 -8.29 -17.12 16.64
N ASN A 169 -9.57 -17.39 16.44
CA ASN A 169 -10.64 -16.69 17.15
C ASN A 169 -10.76 -17.22 18.59
N LEU A 170 -10.77 -16.31 19.57
CA LEU A 170 -10.89 -16.58 21.01
C LEU A 170 -12.25 -16.16 21.60
N GLU A 171 -13.17 -15.59 20.82
CA GLU A 171 -14.45 -15.07 21.34
C GLU A 171 -15.27 -16.10 22.13
N SER A 172 -15.13 -17.38 21.79
CA SER A 172 -15.83 -18.48 22.48
C SER A 172 -15.10 -19.01 23.72
N ALA A 173 -13.90 -18.50 24.05
CA ALA A 173 -13.08 -19.04 25.13
C ALA A 173 -13.56 -18.64 26.53
N GLY A 174 -14.46 -17.66 26.67
CA GLY A 174 -14.96 -17.15 27.94
C GLY A 174 -13.93 -16.30 28.68
N LYS A 175 -13.80 -16.47 30.01
CA LYS A 175 -12.84 -15.69 30.82
C LYS A 175 -11.44 -16.28 30.91
N GLU A 176 -11.24 -17.48 30.39
CA GLU A 176 -9.94 -18.15 30.38
C GLU A 176 -9.78 -18.95 29.09
N ALA A 177 -8.69 -18.71 28.37
CA ALA A 177 -8.27 -19.47 27.22
C ALA A 177 -6.98 -20.25 27.54
N LYS A 178 -7.06 -21.57 27.47
CA LYS A 178 -5.92 -22.50 27.56
C LYS A 178 -5.53 -22.88 26.13
N ILE A 179 -4.36 -22.49 25.71
CA ILE A 179 -3.90 -22.59 24.32
C ILE A 179 -2.72 -23.55 24.26
N ASP A 180 -2.91 -24.64 23.53
CA ASP A 180 -1.86 -25.62 23.26
C ASP A 180 -1.24 -25.29 21.91
N LEU A 181 -0.02 -24.75 21.92
CA LEU A 181 0.79 -24.50 20.74
C LEU A 181 1.63 -25.74 20.40
N PRO A 182 1.80 -26.08 19.12
CA PRO A 182 2.72 -27.12 18.71
C PRO A 182 4.15 -26.87 19.20
N GLN A 183 4.90 -27.93 19.42
CA GLN A 183 6.26 -27.86 19.96
C GLN A 183 7.21 -27.02 19.08
N ASP A 184 7.08 -27.15 17.76
CA ASP A 184 7.86 -26.40 16.79
C ASP A 184 7.54 -24.89 16.82
N ILE A 185 6.28 -24.52 17.06
CA ILE A 185 5.88 -23.12 17.23
C ILE A 185 6.43 -22.54 18.54
N ASN A 186 6.34 -23.29 19.64
CA ASN A 186 6.97 -22.87 20.91
C ASN A 186 8.48 -22.65 20.76
N ALA A 187 9.16 -23.55 20.05
CA ALA A 187 10.60 -23.42 19.79
C ALA A 187 10.91 -22.16 18.94
N LYS A 188 10.16 -21.90 17.89
CA LYS A 188 10.29 -20.69 17.05
C LYS A 188 10.06 -19.41 17.84
N LEU A 189 9.11 -19.41 18.75
CA LEU A 189 8.78 -18.29 19.63
C LEU A 189 9.72 -18.20 20.86
N GLN A 190 10.68 -19.12 21.00
CA GLN A 190 11.57 -19.25 22.18
C GLN A 190 10.78 -19.34 23.50
N ARG A 191 9.61 -19.94 23.47
CA ARG A 191 8.75 -20.13 24.63
C ARG A 191 9.01 -21.47 25.29
N PRO A 192 8.77 -21.60 26.61
CA PRO A 192 8.75 -22.91 27.25
C PRO A 192 7.65 -23.77 26.61
N ASN A 193 7.94 -25.08 26.49
CA ASN A 193 6.99 -26.03 25.93
C ASN A 193 5.84 -26.32 26.91
N GLN A 194 5.08 -25.28 27.24
CA GLN A 194 3.95 -25.31 28.17
C GLN A 194 2.74 -24.63 27.56
N GLN A 195 1.59 -24.97 28.09
CA GLN A 195 0.32 -24.36 27.70
C GLN A 195 0.35 -22.85 27.98
N LEU A 196 -0.04 -22.03 27.00
CA LEU A 196 -0.29 -20.61 27.19
C LEU A 196 -1.67 -20.43 27.80
N VAL A 197 -1.77 -19.70 28.88
CA VAL A 197 -3.06 -19.38 29.54
C VAL A 197 -3.28 -17.88 29.49
N ILE A 198 -4.39 -17.45 28.89
CA ILE A 198 -4.84 -16.04 28.89
C ILE A 198 -6.05 -15.95 29.82
N LYS A 199 -6.02 -15.05 30.81
CA LYS A 199 -7.08 -14.84 31.79
C LYS A 199 -7.55 -13.39 31.76
N ALA A 200 -8.88 -13.20 31.61
CA ALA A 200 -9.50 -11.90 31.81
C ALA A 200 -9.83 -11.71 33.30
N LYS A 201 -9.56 -10.49 33.80
CA LYS A 201 -9.84 -10.07 35.18
C LYS A 201 -11.32 -9.96 35.50
#